data_ccf0b561dcbd5b57907e4807c6b1ca89
#
_entry.id   ccf0b561dcbd5b57907e4807c6b1ca89
#
_cell.length_a   1.000
_cell.length_b   1.000
_cell.length_c   1.000
_cell.angle_alpha   90.00
_cell.angle_beta   90.00
_cell.angle_gamma   90.00
#
_symmetry.space_group_name_H-M   'P 1'
#
loop_
_entity.id
_entity.type
_entity.pdbx_description
1 polymer ?
#
loop_
_entity_poly.entity_id
_entity_poly.type
_entity_poly.pdbx_seq_one_letter_code
_entity_poly.pdbx_strand_id
1 'polypeptide(L)'
;SIFYRKDRIKKIKTSLQKNIIKKNMGWCDDSNSKYYNKLIKFPFIFKAEKLWLRENIYDIVLIINYNTKHIVIQKGSAIFLHIAKRYYTPTRGCVAISKRDMNLLISKINTKTKLKIY
;
A
#
# COMPACT_ATOMS: atom_id res chain seq x y z
N SER A 1 -6.68 -6.25 0.76
CA SER A 1 -7.40 -4.97 0.86
C SER A 1 -6.70 -3.87 0.08
N ILE A 2 -7.45 -2.87 -0.27
CA ILE A 2 -6.91 -1.66 -0.89
C ILE A 2 -7.14 -0.45 0.02
N PHE A 3 -6.22 0.51 -0.10
CA PHE A 3 -6.34 1.85 0.49
C PHE A 3 -6.34 2.86 -0.64
N TYR A 4 -7.18 3.90 -0.55
CA TYR A 4 -7.26 4.88 -1.63
C TYR A 4 -7.59 6.28 -1.13
N ARG A 5 -7.21 7.28 -1.92
CA ARG A 5 -7.50 8.70 -1.69
C ARG A 5 -8.87 9.03 -2.27
N LYS A 6 -9.88 9.04 -1.42
CA LYS A 6 -11.26 9.36 -1.83
C LYS A 6 -11.40 10.77 -2.42
N ASP A 7 -10.54 11.69 -1.99
CA ASP A 7 -10.52 13.05 -2.51
C ASP A 7 -9.98 13.16 -3.95
N ARG A 8 -9.25 12.13 -4.41
CA ARG A 8 -8.64 12.08 -5.75
C ARG A 8 -9.27 11.04 -6.67
N ILE A 9 -9.73 9.93 -6.10
CA ILE A 9 -10.30 8.80 -6.83
C ILE A 9 -11.80 8.75 -6.55
N LYS A 10 -12.59 9.20 -7.51
CA LYS A 10 -14.04 9.30 -7.34
C LYS A 10 -14.75 7.97 -7.39
N LYS A 11 -14.21 7.00 -8.14
CA LYS A 11 -14.88 5.73 -8.38
C LYS A 11 -13.85 4.59 -8.40
N ILE A 12 -14.07 3.60 -7.55
CA ILE A 12 -13.27 2.37 -7.51
C ILE A 12 -14.18 1.17 -7.69
N LYS A 13 -13.85 0.33 -8.67
CA LYS A 13 -14.53 -0.94 -8.92
C LYS A 13 -13.63 -2.08 -8.49
N THR A 14 -13.95 -2.73 -7.39
CA THR A 14 -13.18 -3.85 -6.85
C THR A 14 -14.02 -4.70 -5.92
N SER A 15 -13.71 -5.99 -5.83
CA SER A 15 -14.29 -6.90 -4.82
C SER A 15 -13.49 -6.90 -3.52
N LEU A 16 -12.31 -6.28 -3.51
CA LEU A 16 -11.48 -6.20 -2.32
C LEU A 16 -12.07 -5.19 -1.31
N GLN A 17 -11.72 -5.38 -0.04
CA GLN A 17 -12.08 -4.43 1.00
C GLN A 17 -11.44 -3.08 0.71
N LYS A 18 -12.25 -2.03 0.71
CA LYS A 18 -11.81 -0.66 0.46
C LYS A 18 -11.61 0.10 1.77
N ASN A 19 -10.49 0.78 1.89
CA ASN A 19 -10.15 1.62 3.03
C ASN A 19 -9.76 3.01 2.54
N ILE A 20 -10.30 4.04 3.17
CA ILE A 20 -9.99 5.43 2.79
C ILE A 20 -8.70 5.85 3.48
N ILE A 21 -7.76 6.41 2.73
CA ILE A 21 -6.55 7.00 3.29
C ILE A 21 -6.88 8.36 3.91
N LYS A 22 -6.53 8.54 5.17
CA LYS A 22 -6.67 9.79 5.91
C LYS A 22 -5.32 10.44 6.14
N LYS A 23 -5.32 11.75 6.42
CA LYS A 23 -4.10 12.56 6.56
C LYS A 23 -3.14 12.05 7.62
N ASN A 24 -3.64 11.39 8.66
CA ASN A 24 -2.83 10.90 9.78
C ASN A 24 -2.44 9.42 9.67
N MET A 25 -2.65 8.80 8.52
CA MET A 25 -2.34 7.38 8.33
C MET A 25 -0.91 7.14 7.88
N GLY A 26 -0.30 6.08 8.42
CA GLY A 26 1.01 5.61 8.03
C GLY A 26 1.14 4.11 8.18
N TRP A 27 2.25 3.57 7.73
CA TRP A 27 2.59 2.15 7.83
C TRP A 27 3.92 2.01 8.54
N CYS A 28 3.95 1.30 9.67
CA CYS A 28 5.15 1.17 10.47
C CYS A 28 6.21 0.32 9.76
N ASP A 29 7.40 0.89 9.67
CA ASP A 29 8.55 0.31 9.00
C ASP A 29 9.76 0.21 9.93
N ASP A 30 9.54 0.30 11.23
CA ASP A 30 10.59 0.28 12.24
C ASP A 30 10.66 -1.10 12.90
N SER A 31 11.77 -1.81 12.72
CA SER A 31 11.98 -3.14 13.28
C SER A 31 12.01 -3.16 14.82
N ASN A 32 12.14 -1.99 15.46
CA ASN A 32 12.12 -1.88 16.92
C ASN A 32 10.71 -1.70 17.50
N SER A 33 9.71 -1.56 16.63
CA SER A 33 8.33 -1.34 17.07
C SER A 33 7.52 -2.63 17.01
N LYS A 34 6.65 -2.84 18.02
CA LYS A 34 5.67 -3.91 17.99
C LYS A 34 4.64 -3.74 16.87
N TYR A 35 4.56 -2.55 16.28
CA TYR A 35 3.67 -2.25 15.15
C TYR A 35 4.34 -2.46 13.79
N TYR A 36 5.53 -3.07 13.76
CA TYR A 36 6.23 -3.35 12.51
C TYR A 36 5.32 -4.03 11.49
N ASN A 37 5.30 -3.51 10.27
CA ASN A 37 4.47 -3.95 9.15
C ASN A 37 2.95 -3.88 9.45
N LYS A 38 2.53 -2.84 10.16
CA LYS A 38 1.12 -2.59 10.49
C LYS A 38 0.74 -1.14 10.21
N LEU A 39 -0.55 -0.93 9.98
CA LEU A 39 -1.14 0.40 9.87
C LEU A 39 -1.04 1.12 11.21
N ILE A 40 -0.60 2.37 11.17
CA ILE A 40 -0.51 3.24 12.36
C ILE A 40 -1.13 4.62 12.05
N LYS A 41 -1.30 5.41 13.11
CA LYS A 41 -1.74 6.79 13.00
C LYS A 41 -0.66 7.72 13.58
N PHE A 42 -0.41 8.83 12.90
CA PHE A 42 0.47 9.87 13.41
C PHE A 42 -0.27 10.73 14.44
N PRO A 43 0.41 11.29 15.46
CA PRO A 43 1.85 11.20 15.69
C PRO A 43 2.29 9.80 16.14
N PHE A 44 3.48 9.39 15.68
CA PHE A 44 4.04 8.07 15.95
C PHE A 44 5.55 8.20 16.13
N ILE A 45 6.10 7.59 17.19
CA ILE A 45 7.51 7.80 17.58
C ILE A 45 8.49 6.93 16.79
N PHE A 46 8.03 5.83 16.19
CA PHE A 46 8.89 4.97 15.40
C PHE A 46 8.83 5.35 13.92
N LYS A 47 9.76 4.80 13.15
CA LYS A 47 9.81 5.04 11.71
C LYS A 47 8.55 4.46 11.04
N ALA A 48 7.90 5.28 10.23
CA ALA A 48 6.72 4.88 9.49
C ALA A 48 6.65 5.61 8.16
N GLU A 49 6.07 4.94 7.18
CA GLU A 49 5.83 5.50 5.87
C GLU A 49 4.47 6.20 5.85
N LYS A 50 4.43 7.44 5.37
CA LYS A 50 3.17 8.18 5.24
C LYS A 50 2.36 7.65 4.07
N LEU A 51 1.08 7.40 4.29
CA LEU A 51 0.16 6.99 3.22
C LEU A 51 -0.50 8.18 2.54
N TRP A 52 -0.67 9.29 3.25
CA TRP A 52 -1.19 10.53 2.67
C TRP A 52 -0.04 11.33 2.09
N LEU A 53 0.11 11.27 0.77
CA LEU A 53 1.20 11.94 0.07
C LEU A 53 0.67 13.03 -0.84
N ARG A 54 1.52 14.00 -1.12
CA ARG A 54 1.29 15.01 -2.16
C ARG A 54 1.34 14.39 -3.56
N GLU A 55 2.27 13.45 -3.77
CA GLU A 55 2.41 12.69 -5.01
C GLU A 55 1.22 11.75 -5.20
N ASN A 56 1.10 11.21 -6.40
CA ASN A 56 -0.02 10.34 -6.78
C ASN A 56 0.25 8.85 -6.56
N ILE A 57 1.45 8.47 -6.13
CA ILE A 57 1.85 7.06 -6.05
C ILE A 57 0.99 6.23 -5.09
N TYR A 58 0.47 6.86 -4.03
CA TYR A 58 -0.41 6.20 -3.05
C TYR A 58 -1.87 6.62 -3.19
N ASP A 59 -2.28 7.12 -4.34
CA ASP A 59 -3.70 7.39 -4.59
C ASP A 59 -4.52 6.11 -4.52
N ILE A 60 -3.94 4.99 -4.96
CA ILE A 60 -4.46 3.64 -4.77
C ILE A 60 -3.30 2.74 -4.36
N VAL A 61 -3.44 2.06 -3.23
CA VAL A 61 -2.43 1.16 -2.68
C VAL A 61 -3.07 -0.20 -2.43
N LEU A 62 -2.49 -1.23 -3.01
CA LEU A 62 -2.88 -2.61 -2.76
C LEU A 62 -1.90 -3.20 -1.76
N ILE A 63 -2.40 -3.65 -0.62
CA ILE A 63 -1.58 -4.28 0.41
C ILE A 63 -1.31 -5.72 -0.01
N ILE A 64 -0.03 -6.04 -0.17
CA ILE A 64 0.40 -7.41 -0.44
C ILE A 64 0.54 -8.12 0.90
N ASN A 65 -0.15 -9.27 1.05
CA ASN A 65 -0.09 -10.06 2.27
C ASN A 65 1.24 -10.83 2.37
N TYR A 66 2.32 -10.06 2.50
CA TYR A 66 3.65 -10.55 2.76
C TYR A 66 4.07 -10.09 4.14
N ASN A 67 4.44 -11.04 5.02
CA ASN A 67 4.87 -10.74 6.39
C ASN A 67 3.81 -9.95 7.19
N THR A 68 2.52 -10.25 7.01
CA THR A 68 1.43 -9.52 7.67
C THR A 68 0.70 -10.34 8.74
N LYS A 69 0.70 -11.68 8.67
CA LYS A 69 0.05 -12.54 9.69
C LYS A 69 1.00 -12.94 10.80
N HIS A 70 2.07 -13.66 10.46
CA HIS A 70 3.13 -14.03 11.38
C HIS A 70 4.33 -13.14 11.10
N ILE A 71 4.28 -11.92 11.62
CA ILE A 71 5.25 -10.88 11.27
C ILE A 71 6.62 -11.26 11.83
N VAL A 72 7.61 -11.34 10.93
CA VAL A 72 9.02 -11.54 11.28
C VAL A 72 9.77 -10.25 11.01
N ILE A 73 10.40 -9.71 12.04
CA ILE A 73 11.16 -8.47 11.96
C ILE A 73 12.29 -8.62 10.93
N GLN A 74 12.50 -7.58 10.10
CA GLN A 74 13.49 -7.51 9.02
C GLN A 74 13.19 -8.36 7.78
N LYS A 75 12.07 -9.08 7.71
CA LYS A 75 11.65 -9.74 6.47
C LYS A 75 10.96 -8.82 5.47
N GLY A 76 10.67 -7.60 5.86
CA GLY A 76 10.08 -6.60 5.00
C GLY A 76 8.79 -6.03 5.55
N SER A 77 8.60 -4.75 5.33
CA SER A 77 7.42 -3.98 5.72
C SER A 77 7.03 -3.03 4.59
N ALA A 78 5.78 -2.61 4.58
CA ALA A 78 5.25 -1.69 3.58
C ALA A 78 5.45 -2.22 2.14
N ILE A 79 5.21 -3.52 1.94
CA ILE A 79 5.30 -4.12 0.63
C ILE A 79 3.96 -3.94 -0.07
N PHE A 80 3.91 -2.96 -0.95
CA PHE A 80 2.68 -2.53 -1.62
C PHE A 80 2.77 -2.70 -3.13
N LEU A 81 1.60 -2.84 -3.75
CA LEU A 81 1.42 -2.53 -5.16
C LEU A 81 0.81 -1.13 -5.22
N HIS A 82 1.47 -0.19 -5.89
CA HIS A 82 1.03 1.19 -5.94
C HIS A 82 1.14 1.78 -7.35
N ILE A 83 0.69 3.02 -7.52
CA ILE A 83 0.75 3.68 -8.82
C ILE A 83 2.20 4.10 -9.10
N ALA A 84 2.68 3.80 -10.30
CA ALA A 84 4.03 4.14 -10.73
C ALA A 84 4.21 5.66 -10.84
N LYS A 85 5.41 6.13 -10.51
CA LYS A 85 5.83 7.49 -10.84
C LYS A 85 5.88 7.65 -12.36
N ARG A 86 5.78 8.90 -12.83
CA ARG A 86 5.65 9.23 -14.24
C ARG A 86 6.64 8.50 -15.17
N TYR A 87 7.86 8.27 -14.74
CA TYR A 87 8.89 7.61 -15.54
C TYR A 87 9.32 6.27 -14.98
N TYR A 88 8.48 5.62 -14.18
CA TYR A 88 8.77 4.31 -13.56
C TYR A 88 10.11 4.31 -12.82
N THR A 89 10.37 5.37 -12.05
CA THR A 89 11.60 5.41 -11.24
C THR A 89 11.63 4.25 -10.25
N PRO A 90 12.84 3.73 -9.89
CA PRO A 90 12.96 2.58 -9.00
C PRO A 90 12.22 2.76 -7.67
N THR A 91 11.69 1.66 -7.14
CA THR A 91 11.03 1.59 -5.85
C THR A 91 11.82 0.71 -4.89
N ARG A 92 11.54 0.83 -3.57
CA ARG A 92 12.19 0.01 -2.55
C ARG A 92 11.27 -1.16 -2.17
N GLY A 93 11.37 -2.28 -2.89
CA GLY A 93 10.62 -3.49 -2.59
C GLY A 93 9.14 -3.47 -2.96
N CYS A 94 8.61 -2.34 -3.41
CA CYS A 94 7.23 -2.24 -3.86
C CYS A 94 7.11 -2.49 -5.36
N VAL A 95 5.94 -2.96 -5.78
CA VAL A 95 5.60 -3.10 -7.19
C VAL A 95 4.78 -1.88 -7.60
N ALA A 96 5.16 -1.26 -8.72
CA ALA A 96 4.49 -0.07 -9.23
C ALA A 96 3.96 -0.30 -10.63
N ILE A 97 2.69 0.08 -10.86
CA ILE A 97 2.04 0.00 -12.17
C ILE A 97 1.32 1.31 -12.47
N SER A 98 0.97 1.52 -13.72
CA SER A 98 0.24 2.72 -14.12
C SER A 98 -1.14 2.79 -13.44
N LYS A 99 -1.69 4.01 -13.32
CA LYS A 99 -3.04 4.20 -12.77
C LYS A 99 -4.08 3.43 -13.59
N ARG A 100 -3.95 3.43 -14.91
CA ARG A 100 -4.84 2.67 -15.81
C ARG A 100 -4.79 1.18 -15.50
N ASP A 101 -3.58 0.63 -15.39
CA ASP A 101 -3.39 -0.79 -15.08
C ASP A 101 -3.85 -1.13 -13.68
N MET A 102 -3.65 -0.23 -12.72
CA MET A 102 -4.14 -0.39 -11.36
C MET A 102 -5.67 -0.52 -11.33
N ASN A 103 -6.38 0.38 -12.00
CA ASN A 103 -7.84 0.33 -12.06
C ASN A 103 -8.33 -0.96 -12.71
N LEU A 104 -7.68 -1.41 -13.78
CA LEU A 104 -8.02 -2.65 -14.45
C LEU A 104 -7.77 -3.86 -13.54
N LEU A 105 -6.61 -3.91 -12.91
CA LEU A 105 -6.20 -5.01 -12.04
C LEU A 105 -7.17 -5.19 -10.88
N ILE A 106 -7.43 -4.12 -10.10
CA ILE A 106 -8.28 -4.22 -8.90
C ILE A 106 -9.75 -4.56 -9.23
N SER A 107 -10.19 -4.34 -10.47
CA SER A 107 -11.51 -4.75 -10.91
C SER A 107 -11.62 -6.25 -11.16
N LYS A 108 -10.51 -6.94 -11.36
CA LYS A 108 -10.46 -8.35 -11.76
C LYS A 108 -10.02 -9.32 -10.68
N ILE A 109 -9.24 -8.84 -9.69
CA ILE A 109 -8.71 -9.69 -8.64
C ILE A 109 -9.65 -9.80 -7.44
N ASN A 110 -9.40 -10.81 -6.59
CA ASN A 110 -10.12 -11.03 -5.34
C ASN A 110 -9.14 -11.42 -4.23
N THR A 111 -9.66 -11.72 -3.04
CA THR A 111 -8.84 -12.06 -1.87
C THR A 111 -8.00 -13.33 -2.04
N LYS A 112 -8.35 -14.19 -3.00
CA LYS A 112 -7.61 -15.43 -3.29
C LYS A 112 -6.54 -15.25 -4.34
N THR A 113 -6.49 -14.10 -5.01
CA THR A 113 -5.48 -13.79 -6.03
C THR A 113 -4.11 -13.72 -5.39
N LYS A 114 -3.12 -14.32 -6.04
CA LYS A 114 -1.72 -14.31 -5.58
C LYS A 114 -0.86 -13.47 -6.50
N LEU A 115 0.07 -12.75 -5.90
CA LEU A 115 1.12 -12.03 -6.64
C LEU A 115 2.35 -12.91 -6.68
N LYS A 116 2.87 -13.14 -7.88
CA LYS A 116 4.11 -13.89 -8.08
C LYS A 116 5.15 -12.97 -8.69
N ILE A 117 6.30 -12.91 -8.06
CA ILE A 117 7.44 -12.09 -8.50
C ILE A 117 8.57 -13.04 -8.92
N TYR A 118 9.05 -12.85 -10.14
CA TYR A 118 10.12 -13.65 -10.72
C TYR A 118 11.47 -12.95 -10.63
#